data_8920b7f8f8360de5ed46b0bbc42224f3
#
_entry.id   8920b7f8f8360de5ed46b0bbc42224f3
#
_cell.length_a   1.000
_cell.length_b   1.000
_cell.length_c   1.000
_cell.angle_alpha   90.00
_cell.angle_beta   90.00
_cell.angle_gamma   90.00
#
_symmetry.space_group_name_H-M   'P 1'
#
loop_
_entity.id
_entity.type
_entity.pdbx_description
1 polymer ?
#
loop_
_entity_poly.entity_id
_entity_poly.type
_entity_poly.pdbx_seq_one_letter_code
_entity_poly.pdbx_strand_id
1 'polypeptide(L)'
;MTDKNMVPEAEVLDTEECWKLLGHTSVGRLGVVVDGQPDVFPVSFKLDGEGLIFRTGSGTKLHAIEANSLVALEADSVSAEFGLAWSVVVKGRAVQDDAAAPALNEARRGLFPWQGVGQDHLIRIIPQSVTGRRFTMSAAGTWRTPLDEATRAGLE
;
A
#
# COMPACT_ATOMS: atom_id res chain seq x y z
N MET A 1 -2.03 -34.04 -16.87
CA MET A 1 -1.91 -33.53 -16.71
C MET A 1 -2.08 -32.48 -16.64
N THR A 2 -2.23 -31.97 -16.47
CA THR A 2 -2.53 -31.10 -16.65
C THR A 2 -2.30 -30.10 -16.17
N ASP A 3 -1.86 -29.58 -15.91
CA ASP A 3 -1.51 -28.72 -15.74
C ASP A 3 -1.99 -27.69 -15.67
N LYS A 4 -2.57 -27.68 -16.11
CA LYS A 4 -3.47 -26.87 -16.14
C LYS A 4 -3.66 -26.18 -14.94
N ASN A 5 -3.45 -26.62 -14.16
CA ASN A 5 -3.50 -26.12 -13.00
C ASN A 5 -2.57 -25.08 -12.77
N MET A 6 -2.30 -24.46 -13.71
CA MET A 6 -1.54 -23.33 -13.64
C MET A 6 -2.28 -22.16 -13.09
N VAL A 7 -3.46 -22.33 -12.61
CA VAL A 7 -4.15 -21.31 -11.83
C VAL A 7 -3.35 -21.15 -10.54
N PRO A 8 -2.86 -19.97 -10.22
CA PRO A 8 -2.14 -19.75 -8.97
C PRO A 8 -3.03 -20.11 -7.80
N GLU A 9 -2.50 -20.87 -6.88
CA GLU A 9 -3.21 -21.12 -5.65
C GLU A 9 -3.26 -19.84 -4.85
N ALA A 10 -4.46 -19.38 -4.56
CA ALA A 10 -4.68 -18.21 -3.74
C ALA A 10 -5.01 -18.65 -2.32
N GLU A 11 -4.22 -18.20 -1.39
CA GLU A 11 -4.44 -18.44 0.03
C GLU A 11 -5.00 -17.17 0.65
N VAL A 12 -6.12 -17.29 1.35
CA VAL A 12 -6.68 -16.17 2.09
C VAL A 12 -5.91 -16.03 3.40
N LEU A 13 -5.38 -14.86 3.65
CA LEU A 13 -4.58 -14.59 4.83
C LEU A 13 -5.45 -14.15 5.99
N ASP A 14 -5.08 -14.53 7.21
CA ASP A 14 -5.73 -14.01 8.38
C ASP A 14 -5.22 -12.58 8.69
N THR A 15 -5.88 -11.91 9.61
CA THR A 15 -5.58 -10.52 9.93
C THR A 15 -4.15 -10.34 10.43
N GLU A 16 -3.68 -11.24 11.28
CA GLU A 16 -2.33 -11.14 11.82
C GLU A 16 -1.27 -11.22 10.73
N GLU A 17 -1.44 -12.15 9.80
CA GLU A 17 -0.51 -12.32 8.69
C GLU A 17 -0.53 -11.10 7.76
N CYS A 18 -1.71 -10.53 7.54
CA CYS A 18 -1.83 -9.31 6.75
C CYS A 18 -1.00 -8.16 7.35
N TRP A 19 -1.11 -7.93 8.65
CA TRP A 19 -0.33 -6.88 9.30
C TRP A 19 1.16 -7.15 9.25
N LYS A 20 1.55 -8.41 9.39
CA LYS A 20 2.96 -8.78 9.29
C LYS A 20 3.52 -8.46 7.92
N LEU A 21 2.78 -8.78 6.87
CA LEU A 21 3.21 -8.48 5.50
C LEU A 21 3.28 -6.98 5.24
N LEU A 22 2.32 -6.23 5.73
CA LEU A 22 2.34 -4.77 5.62
C LEU A 22 3.59 -4.17 6.26
N GLY A 23 4.09 -4.77 7.32
CA GLY A 23 5.30 -4.31 7.97
C GLY A 23 6.57 -4.52 7.14
N HIS A 24 6.50 -5.32 6.08
CA HIS A 24 7.64 -5.59 5.21
C HIS A 24 7.72 -4.66 4.00
N THR A 25 6.79 -3.74 3.85
CA THR A 25 6.80 -2.79 2.75
C THR A 25 6.59 -1.39 3.29
N SER A 26 7.00 -0.41 2.53
CA SER A 26 6.91 0.99 2.96
C SER A 26 6.14 1.85 1.97
N VAL A 27 5.74 1.31 0.84
CA VAL A 27 5.00 2.06 -0.18
C VAL A 27 3.70 1.32 -0.48
N GLY A 28 2.62 2.06 -0.50
CA GLY A 28 1.32 1.54 -0.87
C GLY A 28 0.58 2.52 -1.75
N ARG A 29 -0.65 2.18 -2.06
CA ARG A 29 -1.54 3.01 -2.86
C ARG A 29 -2.74 3.34 -2.00
N LEU A 30 -3.00 4.64 -1.87
CA LEU A 30 -4.13 5.14 -1.11
C LEU A 30 -5.26 5.44 -2.08
N GLY A 31 -6.39 4.78 -1.89
CA GLY A 31 -7.61 5.05 -2.63
C GLY A 31 -8.50 6.00 -1.86
N VAL A 32 -8.93 7.05 -2.50
CA VAL A 32 -9.81 8.08 -1.93
C VAL A 32 -10.94 8.36 -2.90
N VAL A 33 -11.94 9.10 -2.45
CA VAL A 33 -13.03 9.55 -3.31
C VAL A 33 -12.96 11.08 -3.42
N VAL A 34 -12.84 11.56 -4.65
CA VAL A 34 -12.78 12.99 -4.94
C VAL A 34 -13.95 13.33 -5.84
N ASP A 35 -14.84 14.18 -5.38
CA ASP A 35 -16.03 14.59 -6.14
C ASP A 35 -16.80 13.40 -6.71
N GLY A 36 -16.99 12.38 -5.88
CA GLY A 36 -17.73 11.19 -6.27
C GLY A 36 -16.95 10.19 -7.12
N GLN A 37 -15.69 10.45 -7.42
CA GLN A 37 -14.88 9.55 -8.23
C GLN A 37 -13.71 9.00 -7.42
N PRO A 38 -13.37 7.72 -7.61
CA PRO A 38 -12.20 7.16 -6.96
C PRO A 38 -10.92 7.73 -7.56
N ASP A 39 -9.94 7.94 -6.70
CA ASP A 39 -8.63 8.40 -7.11
C ASP A 39 -7.59 7.62 -6.31
N VAL A 40 -6.38 7.46 -6.85
CA VAL A 40 -5.34 6.63 -6.25
C VAL A 40 -4.02 7.40 -6.22
N PHE A 41 -3.37 7.37 -5.05
CA PHE A 41 -2.09 8.03 -4.85
C PHE A 41 -1.09 7.06 -4.24
N PRO A 42 0.17 7.05 -4.72
CA PRO A 42 1.22 6.34 -3.99
C PRO A 42 1.55 7.07 -2.70
N VAL A 43 1.72 6.33 -1.63
CA VAL A 43 2.08 6.89 -0.34
C VAL A 43 3.14 6.03 0.33
N SER A 44 4.04 6.68 1.05
CA SER A 44 4.91 5.98 1.99
C SER A 44 4.20 5.91 3.32
N PHE A 45 4.19 4.75 3.92
CA PHE A 45 3.46 4.54 5.17
C PHE A 45 4.27 3.75 6.17
N LYS A 46 3.84 3.81 7.41
CA LYS A 46 4.36 2.97 8.49
C LYS A 46 3.21 2.44 9.32
N LEU A 47 3.44 1.28 9.91
CA LEU A 47 2.53 0.77 10.92
C LEU A 47 2.76 1.52 12.23
N ASP A 48 1.70 1.81 12.94
CA ASP A 48 1.76 2.47 14.24
C ASP A 48 0.62 1.96 15.11
N GLY A 49 0.95 1.12 16.08
CA GLY A 49 -0.05 0.48 16.90
C GLY A 49 -0.95 -0.41 16.07
N GLU A 50 -2.24 -0.12 16.10
CA GLU A 50 -3.23 -0.90 15.38
C GLU A 50 -3.62 -0.27 14.03
N GLY A 51 -2.84 0.67 13.55
CA GLY A 51 -3.17 1.38 12.33
C GLY A 51 -1.96 1.69 11.47
N LEU A 52 -2.18 2.59 10.54
CA LEU A 52 -1.18 3.04 9.59
C LEU A 52 -1.05 4.55 9.67
N ILE A 53 0.14 5.06 9.47
CA ILE A 53 0.36 6.50 9.37
C ILE A 53 1.08 6.82 8.06
N PHE A 54 0.75 7.98 7.50
CA PHE A 54 1.48 8.53 6.37
C PHE A 54 1.44 10.06 6.46
N ARG A 55 2.28 10.72 5.67
CA ARG A 55 2.36 12.18 5.65
C ARG A 55 1.84 12.70 4.32
N THR A 56 1.20 13.85 4.36
CA THR A 56 0.72 14.52 3.16
C THR A 56 0.84 16.03 3.32
N GLY A 57 0.95 16.71 2.18
CA GLY A 57 0.86 18.17 2.15
C GLY A 57 -0.58 18.64 2.02
N SER A 58 -0.75 19.93 1.94
CA SER A 58 -2.07 20.55 1.71
C SER A 58 -2.39 20.49 0.23
N GLY A 59 -3.11 19.49 -0.20
CA GLY A 59 -3.43 19.30 -1.61
C GLY A 59 -4.67 18.44 -1.79
N THR A 60 -4.81 17.90 -2.99
CA THR A 60 -5.99 17.10 -3.36
C THR A 60 -6.23 15.94 -2.40
N LYS A 61 -5.15 15.27 -2.01
CA LYS A 61 -5.23 14.12 -1.10
C LYS A 61 -5.84 14.52 0.24
N LEU A 62 -5.35 15.60 0.84
CA LEU A 62 -5.86 16.07 2.12
C LEU A 62 -7.31 16.55 1.99
N HIS A 63 -7.61 17.29 0.93
CA HIS A 63 -8.99 17.73 0.68
C HIS A 63 -9.94 16.56 0.53
N ALA A 64 -9.53 15.52 -0.17
CA ALA A 64 -10.35 14.32 -0.35
C ALA A 64 -10.65 13.66 1.00
N ILE A 65 -9.63 13.53 1.84
CA ILE A 65 -9.77 12.92 3.16
C ILE A 65 -10.70 13.76 4.06
N GLU A 66 -10.58 15.07 4.02
CA GLU A 66 -11.45 15.97 4.78
C GLU A 66 -12.90 15.87 4.34
N ALA A 67 -13.13 15.74 3.04
CA ALA A 67 -14.48 15.64 2.50
C ALA A 67 -15.09 14.26 2.72
N ASN A 68 -14.29 13.21 2.65
CA ASN A 68 -14.73 11.84 2.87
C ASN A 68 -13.58 11.05 3.50
N SER A 69 -13.74 10.70 4.76
CA SER A 69 -12.69 10.04 5.53
C SER A 69 -12.53 8.56 5.21
N LEU A 70 -13.44 7.95 4.45
CA LEU A 70 -13.34 6.54 4.10
C LEU A 70 -12.29 6.36 3.01
N VAL A 71 -11.31 5.51 3.30
CA VAL A 71 -10.18 5.28 2.41
C VAL A 71 -9.85 3.79 2.35
N ALA A 72 -9.06 3.44 1.35
CA ALA A 72 -8.47 2.12 1.25
C ALA A 72 -6.99 2.27 0.97
N LEU A 73 -6.17 1.47 1.63
CA LEU A 73 -4.74 1.42 1.35
C LEU A 73 -4.39 0.01 0.93
N GLU A 74 -3.76 -0.12 -0.23
CA GLU A 74 -3.32 -1.39 -0.76
C GLU A 74 -1.79 -1.42 -0.77
N ALA A 75 -1.23 -2.56 -0.42
CA ALA A 75 0.19 -2.81 -0.60
C ALA A 75 0.37 -4.23 -1.08
N ASP A 76 1.41 -4.45 -1.87
CA ASP A 76 1.67 -5.76 -2.43
C ASP A 76 3.16 -5.95 -2.66
N SER A 77 3.52 -7.18 -2.95
CA SER A 77 4.88 -7.51 -3.34
C SER A 77 4.88 -8.76 -4.18
N VAL A 78 5.78 -8.83 -5.14
CA VAL A 78 5.98 -9.99 -5.99
C VAL A 78 7.46 -10.38 -5.92
N SER A 79 7.70 -11.64 -5.60
CA SER A 79 9.04 -12.20 -5.64
C SER A 79 9.10 -13.24 -6.76
N ALA A 80 9.62 -12.84 -7.91
CA ALA A 80 9.79 -13.76 -9.02
C ALA A 80 10.75 -14.89 -8.68
N GLU A 81 11.74 -14.59 -7.85
CA GLU A 81 12.74 -15.58 -7.42
C GLU A 81 12.11 -16.74 -6.67
N PHE A 82 11.17 -16.44 -5.78
CA PHE A 82 10.53 -17.48 -4.95
C PHE A 82 9.16 -17.88 -5.45
N GLY A 83 8.68 -17.27 -6.52
CA GLY A 83 7.35 -17.55 -7.05
C GLY A 83 6.22 -17.20 -6.10
N LEU A 84 6.42 -16.17 -5.30
CA LEU A 84 5.44 -15.73 -4.30
C LEU A 84 4.98 -14.31 -4.57
N ALA A 85 3.71 -14.08 -4.40
CA ALA A 85 3.13 -12.75 -4.45
C ALA A 85 2.08 -12.63 -3.35
N TRP A 86 1.92 -11.42 -2.84
CA TRP A 86 0.87 -11.16 -1.86
C TRP A 86 0.32 -9.77 -2.07
N SER A 87 -0.92 -9.58 -1.64
CA SER A 87 -1.54 -8.26 -1.59
C SER A 87 -2.38 -8.15 -0.33
N VAL A 88 -2.43 -6.96 0.23
CA VAL A 88 -3.21 -6.65 1.43
C VAL A 88 -3.94 -5.34 1.20
N VAL A 89 -5.21 -5.30 1.57
CA VAL A 89 -6.03 -4.08 1.51
C VAL A 89 -6.53 -3.77 2.91
N VAL A 90 -6.26 -2.56 3.36
CA VAL A 90 -6.79 -2.02 4.61
C VAL A 90 -7.83 -0.99 4.24
N LYS A 91 -9.06 -1.19 4.71
CA LYS A 91 -10.13 -0.20 4.56
C LYS A 91 -10.42 0.40 5.91
N GLY A 92 -10.57 1.70 5.95
CA GLY A 92 -10.81 2.36 7.21
C GLY A 92 -11.08 3.83 7.06
N ARG A 93 -10.89 4.53 8.16
CA ARG A 93 -11.15 5.95 8.25
C ARG A 93 -9.84 6.69 8.44
N ALA A 94 -9.60 7.68 7.60
CA ALA A 94 -8.44 8.53 7.69
C ALA A 94 -8.74 9.72 8.58
N VAL A 95 -7.89 9.98 9.56
CA VAL A 95 -8.01 11.13 10.44
C VAL A 95 -6.69 11.88 10.47
N GLN A 96 -6.77 13.20 10.51
CA GLN A 96 -5.59 14.02 10.66
C GLN A 96 -5.19 14.04 12.14
N ASP A 97 -3.95 13.75 12.42
CA ASP A 97 -3.45 13.58 13.78
C ASP A 97 -2.15 14.37 13.99
N ASP A 98 -2.18 15.64 13.65
CA ASP A 98 -0.99 16.50 13.76
C ASP A 98 -0.56 16.69 15.21
N ALA A 99 -1.48 16.56 16.15
CA ALA A 99 -1.17 16.69 17.56
C ALA A 99 -0.23 15.59 18.05
N ALA A 100 -0.27 14.42 17.44
CA ALA A 100 0.63 13.32 17.77
C ALA A 100 1.97 13.41 17.05
N ALA A 101 2.12 14.35 16.12
CA ALA A 101 3.31 14.45 15.30
C ALA A 101 4.63 14.55 16.08
N PRO A 102 4.73 15.33 17.17
CA PRO A 102 5.98 15.39 17.94
C PRO A 102 6.38 14.04 18.54
N ALA A 103 5.41 13.30 19.05
CA ALA A 103 5.68 11.97 19.63
C ALA A 103 6.04 10.95 18.56
N LEU A 104 5.64 11.18 17.31
CA LEU A 104 5.86 10.28 16.21
C LEU A 104 7.00 10.72 15.29
N ASN A 105 7.81 11.70 15.72
CA ASN A 105 8.93 12.19 14.91
C ASN A 105 9.88 11.09 14.48
N GLU A 106 10.12 10.10 15.31
CA GLU A 106 10.98 8.98 14.96
C GLU A 106 10.36 8.17 13.83
N ALA A 107 9.05 7.93 13.88
CA ALA A 107 8.36 7.24 12.81
C ALA A 107 8.38 8.05 11.52
N ARG A 108 8.27 9.39 11.64
CA ARG A 108 8.30 10.29 10.48
C ARG A 108 9.62 10.19 9.72
N ARG A 109 10.72 10.03 10.42
CA ARG A 109 12.05 9.92 9.79
C ARG A 109 12.19 8.71 8.90
N GLY A 110 11.38 7.69 9.14
CA GLY A 110 11.40 6.50 8.32
C GLY A 110 10.48 6.56 7.11
N LEU A 111 9.73 7.64 6.94
CA LEU A 111 8.91 7.83 5.75
C LEU A 111 9.76 8.40 4.63
N PHE A 112 9.53 7.92 3.42
CA PHE A 112 10.37 8.27 2.29
C PHE A 112 10.27 9.73 1.93
N PRO A 113 11.42 10.41 1.75
CA PRO A 113 11.43 11.82 1.38
C PRO A 113 11.03 12.08 -0.07
N TRP A 114 10.90 11.04 -0.90
CA TRP A 114 10.54 11.24 -2.30
C TRP A 114 9.15 11.86 -2.49
N GLN A 115 8.37 11.88 -1.44
CA GLN A 115 7.09 12.57 -1.47
C GLN A 115 7.22 14.10 -1.41
N GLY A 116 8.43 14.59 -1.29
CA GLY A 116 8.71 16.02 -1.44
C GLY A 116 8.62 16.82 -0.16
N VAL A 117 8.88 18.11 -0.32
CA VAL A 117 8.88 19.08 0.77
C VAL A 117 7.44 19.55 1.02
N GLY A 118 7.12 19.91 2.26
CA GLY A 118 5.81 20.46 2.57
C GLY A 118 4.78 19.44 2.99
N GLN A 119 5.22 18.24 3.37
CA GLN A 119 4.32 17.23 3.89
C GLN A 119 4.18 17.39 5.40
N ASP A 120 3.38 18.37 5.79
CA ASP A 120 3.30 18.79 7.18
C ASP A 120 2.19 18.12 7.97
N HIS A 121 1.34 17.38 7.30
CA HIS A 121 0.19 16.76 7.95
C HIS A 121 0.40 15.26 8.14
N LEU A 122 0.15 14.81 9.35
CA LEU A 122 0.17 13.40 9.68
C LEU A 122 -1.25 12.86 9.60
N ILE A 123 -1.42 11.81 8.80
CA ILE A 123 -2.70 11.13 8.65
C ILE A 123 -2.58 9.74 9.24
N ARG A 124 -3.57 9.37 10.04
CA ARG A 124 -3.69 8.04 10.61
C ARG A 124 -4.90 7.34 9.98
N ILE A 125 -4.71 6.11 9.55
CA ILE A 125 -5.82 5.27 9.10
C ILE A 125 -6.21 4.37 10.26
N ILE A 126 -7.46 4.49 10.68
CA ILE A 126 -8.05 3.62 11.69
C ILE A 126 -8.72 2.49 10.93
N PRO A 127 -8.20 1.26 11.00
CA PRO A 127 -8.71 0.18 10.15
C PRO A 127 -10.08 -0.29 10.60
N GLN A 128 -10.95 -0.54 9.62
CA GLN A 128 -12.24 -1.17 9.80
C GLN A 128 -12.22 -2.61 9.30
N SER A 129 -11.42 -2.87 8.26
CA SER A 129 -11.21 -4.23 7.77
C SER A 129 -9.81 -4.35 7.16
N VAL A 130 -9.27 -5.54 7.25
CA VAL A 130 -8.00 -5.89 6.65
C VAL A 130 -8.19 -7.22 5.96
N THR A 131 -7.85 -7.28 4.67
CA THR A 131 -7.95 -8.52 3.89
C THR A 131 -6.66 -8.70 3.12
N GLY A 132 -6.30 -9.95 2.86
CA GLY A 132 -5.10 -10.21 2.10
C GLY A 132 -5.13 -11.58 1.46
N ARG A 133 -4.29 -11.73 0.45
CA ARG A 133 -4.11 -12.99 -0.27
C ARG A 133 -2.65 -13.20 -0.58
N ARG A 134 -2.25 -14.45 -0.58
CA ARG A 134 -0.94 -14.88 -1.00
C ARG A 134 -1.11 -15.82 -2.18
N PHE A 135 -0.28 -15.64 -3.19
CA PHE A 135 -0.31 -16.46 -4.39
C PHE A 135 1.01 -17.18 -4.53
N THR A 136 0.94 -18.47 -4.81
CA THR A 136 2.10 -19.26 -5.16
C THR A 136 2.05 -19.49 -6.66
N MET A 137 3.16 -19.24 -7.34
CA MET A 137 3.24 -19.38 -8.78
C MET A 137 4.18 -20.50 -9.13
N SER A 138 3.73 -21.38 -10.01
CA SER A 138 4.48 -22.57 -10.37
C SER A 138 5.63 -22.29 -11.33
N ALA A 139 5.65 -21.15 -11.99
CA ALA A 139 6.68 -20.83 -12.95
C ALA A 139 7.06 -19.35 -12.84
N ALA A 140 8.07 -19.08 -12.00
CA ALA A 140 8.53 -17.72 -11.76
C ALA A 140 8.98 -17.01 -13.03
N GLY A 141 9.53 -17.75 -14.00
CA GLY A 141 10.03 -17.15 -15.24
C GLY A 141 8.97 -16.59 -16.17
N THR A 142 7.70 -16.89 -15.93
CA THR A 142 6.61 -16.35 -16.76
C THR A 142 6.13 -14.98 -16.29
N TRP A 143 6.63 -14.51 -15.18
CA TRP A 143 6.20 -13.24 -14.62
C TRP A 143 7.13 -12.11 -15.01
N ARG A 144 7.21 -11.89 -16.30
CA ARG A 144 7.82 -10.67 -16.81
C ARG A 144 6.69 -9.69 -17.02
N THR A 145 6.77 -8.58 -16.34
CA THR A 145 5.81 -7.53 -16.59
C THR A 145 6.13 -6.91 -17.95
N PRO A 146 5.13 -6.48 -18.72
CA PRO A 146 5.39 -5.76 -19.97
C PRO A 146 6.30 -4.55 -19.79
N LEU A 147 6.35 -3.99 -18.60
CA LEU A 147 7.22 -2.87 -18.28
C LEU A 147 8.71 -3.23 -18.39
N ASP A 148 9.08 -4.47 -18.13
CA ASP A 148 10.49 -4.86 -18.22
C ASP A 148 11.00 -4.79 -19.63
N GLU A 149 10.19 -5.20 -20.59
CA GLU A 149 10.55 -5.11 -22.00
C GLU A 149 10.52 -3.68 -22.50
N ALA A 150 9.52 -2.92 -22.11
CA ALA A 150 9.42 -1.52 -22.48
C ALA A 150 10.59 -0.70 -21.91
N THR A 151 10.98 -0.99 -20.69
CA THR A 151 12.08 -0.31 -20.04
C THR A 151 13.39 -0.63 -20.77
N ARG A 152 13.59 -1.88 -21.14
CA ARG A 152 14.79 -2.27 -21.90
C ARG A 152 14.83 -1.59 -23.25
N ALA A 153 13.72 -1.56 -23.96
CA ALA A 153 13.65 -0.91 -25.25
C ALA A 153 13.94 0.58 -25.17
N GLY A 154 13.54 1.22 -24.10
CA GLY A 154 13.79 2.63 -23.88
C GLY A 154 15.23 2.96 -23.50
N LEU A 155 16.01 1.96 -23.11
CA LEU A 155 17.41 2.16 -22.75
C LEU A 155 18.39 1.87 -23.89
N GLU A 156 17.89 1.35 -24.99
CA GLU A 156 18.66 1.12 -26.20
C GLU A 156 18.50 2.27 -27.18
#